data_a0bc8c31f50f31fdd539d28b9d27a01b
#
_entry.id   a0bc8c31f50f31fdd539d28b9d27a01b
#
_cell.length_a   1.000
_cell.length_b   1.000
_cell.length_c   1.000
_cell.angle_alpha   90.00
_cell.angle_beta   90.00
_cell.angle_gamma   90.00
#
_symmetry.space_group_name_H-M   'P 1'
#
loop_
_entity.id
_entity.type
_entity.pdbx_description
1 polymer ?
#
loop_
_entity_poly.entity_id
_entity_poly.type
_entity_poly.pdbx_seq_one_letter_code
_entity_poly.pdbx_strand_id
1 'polypeptide(L)'
;MKQQKKSLSLKNLTKSTVWNIQENDVFRLWSQAERDADLKDNENHYLDIIKSAFTIEEIKVDKIEVIDKYEERGYKVGQVRLDDGVVVKWAIKKKTINRISDLTKDNIHHISARKLIEVLE
;
A
#
# COMPACT_ATOMS: atom_id res chain seq x y z
N MET A 1 1.41 11.03 -26.48
CA MET A 1 1.54 10.93 -26.02
C MET A 1 1.68 10.80 -25.38
N LYS A 2 1.53 10.44 -25.23
CA LYS A 2 1.52 10.12 -24.58
C LYS A 2 2.06 10.25 -23.72
N GLN A 3 1.80 10.42 -23.35
CA GLN A 3 2.29 10.59 -22.53
C GLN A 3 2.94 9.74 -21.87
N GLN A 4 3.55 9.96 -21.86
CA GLN A 4 4.13 9.12 -21.25
C GLN A 4 4.00 9.18 -19.89
N LYS A 5 3.36 8.40 -19.44
CA LYS A 5 3.19 8.40 -18.14
C LYS A 5 4.44 7.99 -17.53
N LYS A 6 5.00 8.80 -16.73
CA LYS A 6 6.14 8.47 -16.03
C LYS A 6 5.84 7.32 -15.12
N SER A 7 6.64 6.29 -15.13
CA SER A 7 6.44 5.15 -14.25
C SER A 7 6.55 5.55 -12.80
N LEU A 8 5.58 5.18 -12.00
CA LEU A 8 5.64 5.41 -10.58
C LEU A 8 6.60 4.40 -9.96
N SER A 9 7.38 4.84 -9.00
CA SER A 9 8.30 3.97 -8.24
C SER A 9 8.19 4.34 -6.77
N LEU A 10 8.79 3.52 -5.90
CA LEU A 10 8.78 3.84 -4.47
C LEU A 10 9.46 5.16 -4.19
N LYS A 11 10.51 5.49 -4.95
CA LYS A 11 11.19 6.76 -4.80
C LYS A 11 10.27 7.95 -5.02
N ASN A 12 9.31 7.79 -5.91
CA ASN A 12 8.42 8.88 -6.30
C ASN A 12 7.13 8.90 -5.50
N LEU A 13 6.93 7.89 -4.66
CA LEU A 13 5.69 7.77 -3.92
C LEU A 13 5.70 8.73 -2.74
N THR A 14 4.58 9.40 -2.51
CA THR A 14 4.42 10.31 -1.38
C THR A 14 3.19 9.91 -0.60
N LYS A 15 2.99 10.53 0.56
CA LYS A 15 1.80 10.25 1.36
C LYS A 15 0.52 10.68 0.66
N SER A 16 0.64 11.55 -0.32
CA SER A 16 -0.51 11.95 -1.13
C SER A 16 -0.75 10.98 -2.28
N THR A 17 0.29 10.65 -3.05
CA THR A 17 0.13 9.82 -4.23
C THR A 17 -0.08 8.35 -3.91
N VAL A 18 0.31 7.91 -2.71
CA VAL A 18 0.12 6.52 -2.32
C VAL A 18 -1.36 6.12 -2.32
N TRP A 19 -2.27 7.11 -2.18
CA TRP A 19 -3.70 6.83 -2.23
C TRP A 19 -4.20 6.51 -3.64
N ASN A 20 -3.38 6.77 -4.65
CA ASN A 20 -3.77 6.52 -6.06
C ASN A 20 -3.46 5.09 -6.52
N ILE A 21 -2.68 4.34 -5.77
CA ILE A 21 -2.30 3.00 -6.20
C ILE A 21 -3.14 1.97 -5.47
N GLN A 22 -3.09 0.73 -5.97
CA GLN A 22 -3.83 -0.38 -5.40
C GLN A 22 -2.87 -1.36 -4.75
N GLU A 23 -3.41 -2.37 -4.07
CA GLU A 23 -2.59 -3.34 -3.35
C GLU A 23 -1.58 -4.04 -4.26
N ASN A 24 -2.01 -4.43 -5.47
CA ASN A 24 -1.10 -5.10 -6.39
C ASN A 24 0.04 -4.19 -6.83
N ASP A 25 -0.22 -2.89 -6.87
CA ASP A 25 0.82 -1.93 -7.22
C ASP A 25 1.90 -1.86 -6.15
N VAL A 26 1.51 -2.02 -4.88
CA VAL A 26 2.48 -2.01 -3.79
C VAL A 26 3.48 -3.15 -4.00
N PHE A 27 2.98 -4.34 -4.28
CA PHE A 27 3.87 -5.49 -4.51
C PHE A 27 4.77 -5.26 -5.71
N ARG A 28 4.21 -4.71 -6.79
CA ARG A 28 4.97 -4.46 -8.00
C ARG A 28 6.08 -3.43 -7.76
N LEU A 29 5.75 -2.35 -7.09
CA LEU A 29 6.71 -1.29 -6.80
C LEU A 29 7.79 -1.79 -5.85
N TRP A 30 7.42 -2.58 -4.87
CA TRP A 30 8.38 -3.14 -3.93
C TRP A 30 9.36 -4.07 -4.65
N SER A 31 8.83 -4.94 -5.52
CA SER A 31 9.66 -5.86 -6.28
C SER A 31 10.64 -5.10 -7.18
N GLN A 32 10.18 -4.00 -7.77
CA GLN A 32 11.03 -3.16 -8.59
C GLN A 32 12.14 -2.53 -7.76
N ALA A 33 11.81 -2.07 -6.56
CA ALA A 33 12.78 -1.46 -5.67
C ALA A 33 13.83 -2.49 -5.22
N GLU A 34 13.41 -3.74 -5.03
CA GLU A 34 14.36 -4.81 -4.70
C GLU A 34 15.42 -4.95 -5.80
N ARG A 35 14.95 -4.98 -7.05
CA ARG A 35 15.85 -5.16 -8.18
C ARG A 35 16.78 -3.97 -8.37
N ASP A 36 16.31 -2.80 -8.01
CA ASP A 36 17.07 -1.57 -8.18
C ASP A 36 17.93 -1.23 -6.96
N ALA A 37 17.89 -2.08 -5.95
CA ALA A 37 18.61 -1.87 -4.70
C ALA A 37 18.16 -0.60 -3.97
N ASP A 38 16.95 -0.14 -4.24
CA ASP A 38 16.43 1.08 -3.62
C ASP A 38 16.01 0.88 -2.17
N LEU A 39 15.81 -0.37 -1.76
CA LEU A 39 15.35 -0.64 -0.39
C LEU A 39 16.44 -0.41 0.63
N LYS A 40 17.71 -0.54 0.20
CA LYS A 40 18.80 -0.35 1.14
C LYS A 40 18.79 1.08 1.64
N ASP A 41 18.74 1.24 2.94
CA ASP A 41 18.74 2.54 3.62
C ASP A 41 17.42 3.31 3.51
N ASN A 42 16.45 2.79 2.72
CA ASN A 42 15.18 3.52 2.51
C ASN A 42 13.94 2.72 2.90
N GLU A 43 14.12 1.48 3.35
CA GLU A 43 13.00 0.59 3.59
C GLU A 43 11.97 1.19 4.55
N ASN A 44 12.45 1.72 5.69
CA ASN A 44 11.53 2.27 6.68
C ASN A 44 10.77 3.48 6.15
N HIS A 45 11.43 4.30 5.34
CA HIS A 45 10.78 5.46 4.74
C HIS A 45 9.65 5.03 3.82
N TYR A 46 9.90 4.05 2.96
CA TYR A 46 8.86 3.54 2.06
C TYR A 46 7.73 2.89 2.82
N LEU A 47 8.06 2.13 3.88
CA LEU A 47 7.04 1.50 4.70
C LEU A 47 6.14 2.54 5.37
N ASP A 48 6.71 3.63 5.85
CA ASP A 48 5.91 4.69 6.48
C ASP A 48 4.91 5.26 5.49
N ILE A 49 5.34 5.49 4.26
CA ILE A 49 4.45 6.03 3.23
C ILE A 49 3.34 5.05 2.91
N ILE A 50 3.69 3.78 2.70
CA ILE A 50 2.70 2.77 2.36
C ILE A 50 1.71 2.59 3.51
N LYS A 51 2.20 2.55 4.73
CA LYS A 51 1.33 2.34 5.89
C LYS A 51 0.40 3.50 6.15
N SER A 52 0.68 4.67 5.58
CA SER A 52 -0.23 5.80 5.73
C SER A 52 -1.53 5.57 4.96
N ALA A 53 -1.53 4.72 3.93
CA ALA A 53 -2.71 4.45 3.10
C ALA A 53 -3.16 3.00 3.11
N PHE A 54 -2.32 2.08 3.58
CA PHE A 54 -2.61 0.65 3.56
C PHE A 54 -2.36 0.03 4.92
N THR A 55 -3.16 -0.98 5.26
CA THR A 55 -2.87 -1.84 6.40
C THR A 55 -1.99 -2.97 5.90
N ILE A 56 -0.86 -3.20 6.54
CA ILE A 56 0.06 -4.28 6.20
C ILE A 56 0.19 -5.20 7.38
N GLU A 57 -0.06 -6.50 7.15
CA GLU A 57 0.14 -7.51 8.18
C GLU A 57 1.07 -8.57 7.63
N GLU A 58 2.05 -8.95 8.41
CA GLU A 58 2.97 -10.01 8.00
C GLU A 58 2.34 -11.36 8.35
N ILE A 59 2.27 -12.25 7.36
CA ILE A 59 1.71 -13.57 7.55
C ILE A 59 2.83 -14.49 8.00
N LYS A 60 2.74 -14.93 9.25
CA LYS A 60 3.79 -15.77 9.84
C LYS A 60 3.54 -17.26 9.67
N VAL A 61 2.28 -17.63 9.42
CA VAL A 61 1.91 -19.03 9.19
C VAL A 61 1.52 -19.17 7.72
N ASP A 62 2.38 -19.81 6.94
CA ASP A 62 2.18 -19.92 5.50
C ASP A 62 1.33 -21.14 5.18
N LYS A 63 0.05 -21.07 5.55
CA LYS A 63 -0.93 -22.12 5.25
C LYS A 63 -2.04 -21.51 4.43
N ILE A 64 -2.57 -22.32 3.52
CA ILE A 64 -3.59 -21.82 2.60
C ILE A 64 -4.84 -21.36 3.33
N GLU A 65 -5.18 -22.00 4.45
CA GLU A 65 -6.33 -21.59 5.24
C GLU A 65 -6.16 -20.17 5.81
N VAL A 66 -4.94 -19.84 6.22
CA VAL A 66 -4.64 -18.53 6.77
C VAL A 66 -4.70 -17.49 5.65
N ILE A 67 -4.11 -17.80 4.51
CA ILE A 67 -4.11 -16.91 3.35
C ILE A 67 -5.55 -16.66 2.89
N ASP A 68 -6.36 -17.71 2.82
CA ASP A 68 -7.75 -17.59 2.38
C ASP A 68 -8.54 -16.66 3.31
N LYS A 69 -8.28 -16.73 4.61
CA LYS A 69 -8.98 -15.87 5.56
C LYS A 69 -8.65 -14.40 5.34
N TYR A 70 -7.39 -14.11 5.04
CA TYR A 70 -7.01 -12.72 4.72
C TYR A 70 -7.70 -12.26 3.45
N GLU A 71 -7.72 -13.11 2.43
CA GLU A 71 -8.35 -12.75 1.16
C GLU A 71 -9.83 -12.54 1.29
N GLU A 72 -10.50 -13.34 2.13
CA GLU A 72 -11.93 -13.16 2.41
C GLU A 72 -12.22 -11.81 3.05
N ARG A 73 -11.26 -11.27 3.80
CA ARG A 73 -11.40 -9.97 4.44
C ARG A 73 -10.99 -8.81 3.53
N GLY A 74 -10.68 -9.11 2.27
CA GLY A 74 -10.36 -8.09 1.28
C GLY A 74 -8.88 -7.78 1.14
N TYR A 75 -8.01 -8.51 1.83
CA TYR A 75 -6.57 -8.31 1.71
C TYR A 75 -6.04 -8.97 0.45
N LYS A 76 -4.98 -8.38 -0.10
CA LYS A 76 -4.20 -9.01 -1.15
C LYS A 76 -2.94 -9.56 -0.52
N VAL A 77 -2.60 -10.79 -0.85
CA VAL A 77 -1.45 -11.47 -0.25
C VAL A 77 -0.35 -11.60 -1.29
N GLY A 78 0.86 -11.25 -0.92
CA GLY A 78 2.00 -11.35 -1.81
C GLY A 78 3.29 -11.51 -1.03
N GLN A 79 4.34 -11.88 -1.75
CA GLN A 79 5.64 -12.13 -1.17
C GLN A 79 6.56 -10.95 -1.45
N VAL A 80 7.30 -10.53 -0.46
CA VAL A 80 8.24 -9.43 -0.59
C VAL A 80 9.57 -9.82 0.01
N ARG A 81 10.64 -9.21 -0.48
CA ARG A 81 11.98 -9.39 0.09
C ARG A 81 12.35 -8.09 0.77
N LEU A 82 12.76 -8.20 2.01
CA LEU A 82 13.16 -7.04 2.79
C LEU A 82 14.64 -6.73 2.55
N ASP A 83 15.06 -5.57 3.04
CA ASP A 83 16.43 -5.09 2.85
C ASP A 83 17.48 -6.08 3.33
N ASP A 84 17.18 -6.81 4.40
CA ASP A 84 18.09 -7.81 4.94
C ASP A 84 18.11 -9.11 4.16
N GLY A 85 17.32 -9.20 3.09
CA GLY A 85 17.25 -10.39 2.26
C GLY A 85 16.22 -11.41 2.73
N VAL A 86 15.55 -11.17 3.84
CA VAL A 86 14.52 -12.07 4.33
C VAL A 86 13.28 -11.94 3.48
N VAL A 87 12.70 -13.08 3.10
CA VAL A 87 11.47 -13.11 2.31
C VAL A 87 10.30 -13.35 3.24
N VAL A 88 9.29 -12.49 3.15
CA VAL A 88 8.11 -12.59 4.00
C VAL A 88 6.86 -12.49 3.14
N LYS A 89 5.72 -12.87 3.69
CA LYS A 89 4.43 -12.68 3.03
C LYS A 89 3.68 -11.57 3.73
N TRP A 90 3.14 -10.66 2.94
CA TRP A 90 2.34 -9.55 3.44
C TRP A 90 0.91 -9.70 2.98
N ALA A 91 -0.02 -9.36 3.88
CA ALA A 91 -1.42 -9.15 3.53
C ALA A 91 -1.63 -7.65 3.57
N ILE A 92 -2.08 -7.09 2.46
CA ILE A 92 -2.22 -5.63 2.30
C ILE A 92 -3.65 -5.29 1.94
N LYS A 93 -4.18 -4.27 2.60
CA LYS A 93 -5.52 -3.79 2.31
C LYS A 93 -5.53 -2.27 2.41
N LYS A 94 -6.08 -1.62 1.40
CA LYS A 94 -6.17 -0.16 1.41
C LYS A 94 -7.12 0.28 2.52
N LYS A 95 -6.72 1.31 3.24
CA LYS A 95 -7.55 1.85 4.31
C LYS A 95 -8.77 2.53 3.73
N THR A 96 -9.85 2.54 4.51
CA THR A 96 -11.06 3.24 4.10
C THR A 96 -11.20 4.50 4.95
N ILE A 97 -11.83 5.52 4.36
CA ILE A 97 -12.12 6.76 5.06
C ILE A 97 -13.57 6.69 5.51
N ASN A 98 -13.80 6.44 6.78
CA ASN A 98 -15.14 6.22 7.32
C ASN A 98 -15.67 7.35 8.18
N ARG A 99 -14.77 8.20 8.68
CA ARG A 99 -15.15 9.30 9.57
C ARG A 99 -14.34 10.52 9.20
N ILE A 100 -14.84 11.68 9.60
CA ILE A 100 -14.14 12.92 9.31
C ILE A 100 -12.75 12.92 9.96
N SER A 101 -12.59 12.24 11.09
CA SER A 101 -11.29 12.14 11.75
C SER A 101 -10.27 11.35 10.93
N ASP A 102 -10.75 10.58 9.94
CA ASP A 102 -9.86 9.83 9.05
C ASP A 102 -9.35 10.67 7.90
N LEU A 103 -9.89 11.87 7.71
CA LEU A 103 -9.49 12.74 6.61
C LEU A 103 -8.23 13.50 6.95
N THR A 104 -7.33 13.55 6.01
CA THR A 104 -6.11 14.36 6.12
C THR A 104 -5.95 15.13 4.84
N LYS A 105 -5.05 16.12 4.82
CA LYS A 105 -4.80 16.81 3.56
C LYS A 105 -4.21 15.89 2.51
N ASP A 106 -3.66 14.74 2.93
CA ASP A 106 -3.08 13.79 1.98
C ASP A 106 -4.13 12.94 1.29
N ASN A 107 -5.27 12.67 1.93
CA ASN A 107 -6.24 11.74 1.37
C ASN A 107 -7.59 12.35 1.03
N ILE A 108 -7.83 13.61 1.38
CA ILE A 108 -9.16 14.21 1.18
C ILE A 108 -9.56 14.26 -0.30
N HIS A 109 -8.58 14.32 -1.20
CA HIS A 109 -8.86 14.35 -2.64
C HIS A 109 -9.31 13.01 -3.20
N HIS A 110 -9.19 11.95 -2.41
CA HIS A 110 -9.49 10.60 -2.87
C HIS A 110 -10.81 10.09 -2.34
N ILE A 111 -11.61 10.99 -1.76
CA ILE A 111 -12.92 10.63 -1.25
C ILE A 111 -13.97 11.30 -2.15
N SER A 112 -15.02 10.57 -2.50
CA SER A 112 -16.06 11.13 -3.35
C SER A 112 -16.91 12.11 -2.56
N ALA A 113 -17.61 13.02 -3.27
CA ALA A 113 -18.48 13.97 -2.61
C ALA A 113 -19.56 13.25 -1.80
N ARG A 114 -20.09 12.15 -2.34
CA ARG A 114 -21.11 11.39 -1.66
C ARG A 114 -20.56 10.79 -0.36
N LYS A 115 -19.38 10.22 -0.43
CA LYS A 115 -18.76 9.63 0.74
C LYS A 115 -18.45 10.70 1.78
N LEU A 116 -18.02 11.87 1.33
CA LEU A 116 -17.74 12.96 2.25
C LEU A 116 -18.98 13.38 3.00
N ILE A 117 -20.13 13.43 2.34
CA ILE A 117 -21.38 13.77 2.99
C ILE A 117 -21.72 12.73 4.04
N GLU A 118 -21.54 11.45 3.73
CA GLU A 118 -21.79 10.38 4.70
C GLU A 118 -20.89 10.54 5.93
N VAL A 119 -19.64 10.88 5.72
CA VAL A 119 -18.68 11.02 6.82
C VAL A 119 -19.05 12.21 7.71
N LEU A 120 -19.57 13.29 7.12
CA LEU A 120 -19.93 14.49 7.87
C LEU A 120 -21.22 14.32 8.65
N GLU A 121 -22.07 13.40 8.26
CA GLU A 121 -23.28 13.13 9.00
C GLU A 121 -22.99 12.38 10.28
#